data_7f5a074393244088295eaba01fe957c9
#
_entry.id   7f5a074393244088295eaba01fe957c9
#
_cell.length_a   1.000
_cell.length_b   1.000
_cell.length_c   1.000
_cell.angle_alpha   90.00
_cell.angle_beta   90.00
_cell.angle_gamma   90.00
#
_symmetry.space_group_name_H-M   'P 1'
#
loop_
_entity.id
_entity.type
_entity.pdbx_description
1 polymer ?
#
loop_
_entity_poly.entity_id
_entity_poly.type
_entity_poly.pdbx_seq_one_letter_code
_entity_poly.pdbx_strand_id
1 'polypeptide(L)'
;MNLRTLSAMAVITGASVMGATPGLTQTVPASQVRAINLARNTAVAENGGLTVYRPQPCMFQTSSGGGDCLVNQDNNGYTFQFLGGAPGWPENGSSPTTETEIQIAPDGRTVNEVIYNGSPR
;
A
#
# COMPACT_ATOMS: atom_id res chain seq x y z
N MET A 1 -48.96 0.09 37.57
CA MET A 1 -48.57 0.06 37.15
C MET A 1 -47.69 -0.19 36.62
N ASN A 2 -47.68 -0.33 36.55
CA ASN A 2 -46.96 -0.52 35.97
C ASN A 2 -46.05 -0.60 35.36
N LEU A 3 -45.97 -0.47 35.25
CA LEU A 3 -45.20 -0.41 34.72
C LEU A 3 -44.22 -0.78 34.34
N ARG A 4 -44.43 -0.77 34.43
CA ARG A 4 -43.56 -0.91 34.07
C ARG A 4 -42.73 -1.15 33.35
N THR A 5 -42.80 -1.15 33.14
CA THR A 5 -42.01 -1.25 32.50
C THR A 5 -41.16 -1.38 31.86
N LEU A 6 -41.16 -1.13 31.82
CA LEU A 6 -40.31 -1.08 31.22
C LEU A 6 -39.37 -1.36 30.72
N SER A 7 -39.39 -1.30 30.68
CA SER A 7 -38.46 -1.35 30.21
C SER A 7 -37.62 -1.64 29.69
N ALA A 8 -37.66 -1.58 29.72
CA ALA A 8 -36.80 -1.65 29.15
C ALA A 8 -35.96 -1.93 28.68
N MET A 9 -36.04 -1.87 28.61
CA MET A 9 -35.21 -1.91 28.14
C MET A 9 -34.38 -2.09 27.54
N ALA A 10 -34.57 -1.97 27.62
CA ALA A 10 -33.79 -1.96 27.07
C ALA A 10 -32.90 -2.19 26.63
N VAL A 11 -32.93 -2.14 26.58
CA VAL A 11 -32.03 -2.16 26.20
C VAL A 11 -31.20 -2.42 25.66
N ILE A 12 -31.39 -2.31 25.54
CA ILE A 12 -30.65 -2.26 25.12
C ILE A 12 -29.81 -2.57 24.66
N THR A 13 -30.03 -2.53 24.56
CA THR A 13 -29.24 -2.58 24.22
C THR A 13 -28.45 -2.81 23.72
N GLY A 14 -28.61 -2.71 23.72
CA GLY A 14 -27.84 -2.61 23.20
C GLY A 14 -27.04 -2.83 22.81
N ALA A 15 -27.09 -2.64 22.74
CA ALA A 15 -26.27 -2.60 22.31
C ALA A 15 -25.47 -2.82 21.87
N SER A 16 -25.58 -2.69 21.80
CA SER A 16 -24.81 -2.67 21.42
C SER A 16 -24.00 -2.90 20.94
N VAL A 17 -24.09 -2.76 20.86
CA VAL A 17 -23.31 -2.81 20.46
C VAL A 17 -22.42 -3.09 20.11
N MET A 18 -22.45 -3.00 20.05
CA MET A 18 -21.62 -3.09 19.73
C MET A 18 -20.81 -3.25 19.22
N GLY A 19 -20.83 -3.25 19.16
CA GLY A 19 -20.09 -3.29 18.59
C GLY A 19 -19.22 -3.39 18.24
N ALA A 20 -19.09 -3.20 18.16
CA ALA A 20 -18.25 -3.24 17.73
C ALA A 20 -17.42 -3.37 17.25
N THR A 21 -17.26 -3.23 17.01
CA THR A 21 -16.44 -3.27 16.46
C THR A 21 -15.59 -3.53 16.07
N PRO A 22 -15.54 -3.73 16.07
CA PRO A 22 -14.46 -4.04 15.62
C PRO A 22 -13.72 -4.01 14.73
N GLY A 23 -13.66 -4.09 14.43
CA GLY A 23 -13.04 -4.07 13.35
C GLY A 23 -11.85 -3.42 13.14
N LEU A 24 -11.68 -2.98 13.16
CA LEU A 24 -10.70 -2.46 12.72
C LEU A 24 -9.55 -2.89 12.17
N THR A 25 -9.42 -3.25 11.62
CA THR A 25 -8.37 -3.97 10.98
C THR A 25 -7.62 -3.24 9.90
N GLN A 26 -8.12 -2.15 9.46
CA GLN A 26 -7.43 -1.35 8.45
C GLN A 26 -6.22 -0.67 9.07
N THR A 27 -5.01 -1.11 8.71
CA THR A 27 -3.78 -0.57 9.26
C THR A 27 -3.01 0.29 8.26
N VAL A 28 -3.34 0.20 6.95
CA VAL A 28 -2.64 0.94 5.90
C VAL A 28 -3.51 2.10 5.45
N PRO A 29 -3.03 3.34 5.57
CA PRO A 29 -3.81 4.50 5.12
C PRO A 29 -4.10 4.45 3.62
N ALA A 30 -5.23 5.01 3.22
CA ALA A 30 -5.57 5.10 1.80
C ALA A 30 -4.51 5.86 1.00
N SER A 31 -3.88 6.85 1.59
CA SER A 31 -2.79 7.59 0.93
C SER A 31 -1.61 6.68 0.60
N GLN A 32 -1.31 5.73 1.48
CA GLN A 32 -0.20 4.80 1.25
C GLN A 32 -0.54 3.81 0.12
N VAL A 33 -1.78 3.35 0.07
CA VAL A 33 -2.24 2.48 -1.03
C VAL A 33 -2.13 3.21 -2.37
N ARG A 34 -2.56 4.48 -2.40
CA ARG A 34 -2.40 5.29 -3.61
C ARG A 34 -0.93 5.47 -3.96
N ALA A 35 -0.09 5.69 -2.95
CA ALA A 35 1.33 5.91 -3.16
C ALA A 35 2.01 4.69 -3.79
N ILE A 36 1.69 3.49 -3.30
CA ILE A 36 2.25 2.26 -3.87
C ILE A 36 1.84 2.14 -5.33
N ASN A 37 0.56 2.33 -5.61
CA ASN A 37 0.05 2.21 -6.98
C ASN A 37 0.72 3.22 -7.90
N LEU A 38 0.88 4.45 -7.45
CA LEU A 38 1.52 5.49 -8.25
C LEU A 38 3.00 5.18 -8.48
N ALA A 39 3.72 4.78 -7.43
CA ALA A 39 5.14 4.45 -7.54
C ALA A 39 5.35 3.27 -8.50
N ARG A 40 4.56 2.22 -8.35
CA ARG A 40 4.65 1.06 -9.22
C ARG A 40 4.35 1.43 -10.67
N ASN A 41 3.26 2.15 -10.89
CA ASN A 41 2.86 2.50 -12.26
C ASN A 41 3.86 3.44 -12.92
N THR A 42 4.47 4.33 -12.14
CA THR A 42 5.51 5.22 -12.65
C THR A 42 6.73 4.41 -13.07
N ALA A 43 7.17 3.46 -12.25
CA ALA A 43 8.31 2.63 -12.59
C ALA A 43 8.02 1.78 -13.82
N VAL A 44 6.81 1.24 -13.94
CA VAL A 44 6.41 0.45 -15.11
C VAL A 44 6.51 1.32 -16.37
N ALA A 45 5.99 2.54 -16.33
CA ALA A 45 6.03 3.44 -17.48
C ALA A 45 7.47 3.83 -17.83
N GLU A 46 8.29 4.10 -16.81
CA GLU A 46 9.68 4.50 -17.03
C GLU A 46 10.53 3.38 -17.64
N ASN A 47 10.13 2.14 -17.43
CA ASN A 47 10.94 1.00 -17.82
C ASN A 47 10.34 0.20 -19.00
N GLY A 48 9.43 0.80 -19.74
CA GLY A 48 8.97 0.25 -21.02
C GLY A 48 7.68 -0.54 -21.00
N GLY A 49 7.00 -0.61 -19.84
CA GLY A 49 5.72 -1.28 -19.73
C GLY A 49 5.82 -2.72 -19.26
N LEU A 50 4.66 -3.30 -18.92
CA LEU A 50 4.60 -4.64 -18.31
C LEU A 50 4.99 -5.77 -19.24
N THR A 51 5.09 -5.50 -20.54
CA THR A 51 5.51 -6.53 -21.50
C THR A 51 7.01 -6.78 -21.45
N VAL A 52 7.78 -5.83 -20.90
CA VAL A 52 9.24 -5.95 -20.82
C VAL A 52 9.78 -5.77 -19.40
N TYR A 53 8.96 -5.29 -18.48
CA TYR A 53 9.40 -4.96 -17.12
C TYR A 53 8.35 -5.38 -16.10
N ARG A 54 8.80 -6.00 -15.00
CA ARG A 54 7.95 -6.32 -13.86
C ARG A 54 8.61 -5.85 -12.59
N PRO A 55 7.93 -5.01 -11.81
CA PRO A 55 8.46 -4.60 -10.50
C PRO A 55 8.40 -5.74 -9.51
N GLN A 56 9.22 -5.61 -8.46
CA GLN A 56 9.30 -6.56 -7.36
C GLN A 56 7.91 -6.83 -6.77
N PRO A 57 7.62 -8.08 -6.38
CA PRO A 57 6.29 -8.44 -5.87
C PRO A 57 5.76 -7.57 -4.73
N CYS A 58 6.63 -7.04 -3.85
CA CYS A 58 6.15 -6.19 -2.76
C CYS A 58 5.41 -4.94 -3.24
N MET A 59 5.66 -4.51 -4.47
CA MET A 59 4.95 -3.36 -5.05
C MET A 59 3.50 -3.66 -5.43
N PHE A 60 3.09 -4.93 -5.36
CA PHE A 60 1.70 -5.33 -5.58
C PHE A 60 0.99 -5.66 -4.27
N GLN A 61 1.68 -5.58 -3.14
CA GLN A 61 1.13 -5.91 -1.82
C GLN A 61 0.53 -4.67 -1.17
N THR A 62 -0.56 -4.17 -1.74
CA THR A 62 -1.17 -2.91 -1.29
C THR A 62 -1.73 -3.03 0.13
N SER A 63 -2.25 -4.20 0.51
CA SER A 63 -2.81 -4.40 1.85
C SER A 63 -1.76 -4.35 2.95
N SER A 64 -0.51 -4.63 2.63
CA SER A 64 0.61 -4.53 3.58
C SER A 64 1.43 -3.25 3.39
N GLY A 65 0.93 -2.33 2.56
CA GLY A 65 1.58 -1.04 2.41
C GLY A 65 2.89 -1.07 1.64
N GLY A 66 3.13 -2.12 0.85
CA GLY A 66 4.37 -2.28 0.08
C GLY A 66 5.43 -3.10 0.80
N GLY A 67 5.17 -3.51 2.04
CA GLY A 67 6.09 -4.35 2.79
C GLY A 67 7.51 -3.81 2.80
N ASP A 68 8.46 -4.66 2.43
CA ASP A 68 9.88 -4.29 2.43
C ASP A 68 10.25 -3.24 1.38
N CYS A 69 9.36 -3.01 0.41
CA CYS A 69 9.61 -1.99 -0.60
C CYS A 69 9.45 -0.57 -0.05
N LEU A 70 8.69 -0.39 1.01
CA LEU A 70 8.57 0.92 1.65
C LEU A 70 9.77 1.11 2.56
N VAL A 71 10.67 2.01 2.21
CA VAL A 71 11.92 2.19 2.93
C VAL A 71 11.92 3.44 3.80
N ASN A 72 11.00 4.38 3.57
CA ASN A 72 10.91 5.57 4.39
C ASN A 72 9.50 6.16 4.30
N GLN A 73 9.05 6.73 5.42
CA GLN A 73 7.76 7.39 5.52
C GLN A 73 7.91 8.53 6.51
N ASP A 74 7.68 9.75 6.04
CA ASP A 74 7.81 10.93 6.89
C ASP A 74 6.89 12.04 6.35
N ASN A 75 7.09 13.27 6.82
CA ASN A 75 6.28 14.41 6.40
C ASN A 75 6.42 14.73 4.92
N ASN A 76 7.49 14.25 4.27
CA ASN A 76 7.69 14.46 2.84
C ASN A 76 6.99 13.41 1.99
N GLY A 77 6.49 12.35 2.61
CA GLY A 77 5.74 11.31 1.91
C GLY A 77 6.32 9.93 2.09
N TYR A 78 6.11 9.10 1.09
CA TYR A 78 6.47 7.69 1.09
C TYR A 78 7.59 7.45 0.10
N THR A 79 8.66 6.80 0.54
CA THR A 79 9.77 6.44 -0.36
C THR A 79 9.78 4.93 -0.52
N PHE A 80 9.72 4.49 -1.76
CA PHE A 80 9.78 3.08 -2.12
C PHE A 80 11.08 2.80 -2.84
N GLN A 81 11.68 1.66 -2.53
CA GLN A 81 12.88 1.17 -3.22
C GLN A 81 12.64 -0.29 -3.56
N PHE A 82 12.78 -0.63 -4.84
CA PHE A 82 12.44 -1.97 -5.30
C PHE A 82 13.21 -2.32 -6.56
N LEU A 83 13.32 -3.62 -6.76
CA LEU A 83 13.96 -4.16 -7.96
C LEU A 83 12.91 -4.44 -9.02
N GLY A 84 13.37 -4.68 -10.24
CA GLY A 84 12.54 -5.06 -11.34
C GLY A 84 13.33 -5.83 -12.36
N GLY A 85 12.66 -6.54 -13.24
CA GLY A 85 13.30 -7.34 -14.25
C GLY A 85 12.34 -7.77 -15.34
N ALA A 86 12.80 -8.69 -16.18
CA ALA A 86 12.00 -9.21 -17.28
C ALA A 86 10.79 -9.98 -16.75
N PRO A 87 9.69 -10.05 -17.53
CA PRO A 87 8.54 -10.86 -17.14
C PRO A 87 8.97 -12.28 -16.79
N GLY A 88 8.41 -12.78 -15.69
CA GLY A 88 8.73 -14.08 -15.14
C GLY A 88 9.74 -14.04 -14.01
N TRP A 89 10.51 -12.97 -13.86
CA TRP A 89 11.35 -12.78 -12.70
C TRP A 89 10.45 -12.42 -11.49
N PRO A 90 10.81 -12.72 -10.29
CA PRO A 90 11.94 -13.56 -9.86
C PRO A 90 11.63 -15.04 -9.86
N GLU A 91 10.39 -15.45 -10.18
CA GLU A 91 9.94 -16.82 -10.02
C GLU A 91 10.75 -17.79 -10.88
N ASN A 92 11.20 -17.33 -12.06
CA ASN A 92 11.98 -18.18 -12.96
C ASN A 92 13.48 -18.20 -12.65
N GLY A 93 13.89 -17.54 -11.54
CA GLY A 93 15.28 -17.51 -11.14
C GLY A 93 16.14 -16.47 -11.85
N SER A 94 15.54 -15.65 -12.71
CA SER A 94 16.28 -14.57 -13.38
C SER A 94 16.66 -13.48 -12.39
N SER A 95 17.79 -12.84 -12.66
CA SER A 95 18.27 -11.73 -11.86
C SER A 95 17.50 -10.45 -12.22
N PRO A 96 17.27 -9.56 -11.26
CA PRO A 96 16.71 -8.25 -11.57
C PRO A 96 17.70 -7.44 -12.41
N THR A 97 17.16 -6.60 -13.30
CA THR A 97 17.95 -5.75 -14.18
C THR A 97 17.84 -4.28 -13.85
N THR A 98 16.88 -3.92 -12.96
CA THR A 98 16.56 -2.53 -12.66
C THR A 98 16.34 -2.36 -11.18
N GLU A 99 16.73 -1.22 -10.66
CA GLU A 99 16.39 -0.77 -9.32
C GLU A 99 15.76 0.60 -9.44
N THR A 100 14.66 0.82 -8.70
CA THR A 100 13.97 2.11 -8.65
C THR A 100 13.85 2.56 -7.21
N GLU A 101 14.12 3.84 -7.00
CA GLU A 101 13.84 4.51 -5.74
C GLU A 101 13.02 5.75 -6.05
N ILE A 102 11.83 5.87 -5.45
CA ILE A 102 10.87 6.91 -5.82
C ILE A 102 10.14 7.40 -4.59
N GLN A 103 10.00 8.72 -4.49
CA GLN A 103 9.26 9.34 -3.39
C GLN A 103 7.92 9.88 -3.90
N ILE A 104 6.87 9.51 -3.18
CA ILE A 104 5.50 9.93 -3.46
C ILE A 104 5.05 10.87 -2.35
N ALA A 105 4.32 11.93 -2.72
CA ALA A 105 3.81 12.91 -1.77
C ALA A 105 2.92 12.26 -0.71
N PRO A 106 2.74 12.90 0.44
CA PRO A 106 1.98 12.33 1.56
C PRO A 106 0.53 11.96 1.23
N ASP A 107 -0.10 12.63 0.26
CA ASP A 107 -1.45 12.28 -0.16
C ASP A 107 -1.49 11.11 -1.12
N GLY A 108 -0.33 10.62 -1.58
CA GLY A 108 -0.24 9.50 -2.49
C GLY A 108 -0.58 9.83 -3.94
N ARG A 109 -0.73 11.10 -4.30
CA ARG A 109 -1.25 11.48 -5.61
C ARG A 109 -0.23 12.11 -6.54
N THR A 110 0.96 12.40 -6.05
CA THR A 110 1.97 13.10 -6.82
C THR A 110 3.33 12.46 -6.62
N VAL A 111 4.06 12.26 -7.71
CA VAL A 111 5.45 11.84 -7.63
C VAL A 111 6.27 13.07 -7.27
N ASN A 112 6.91 13.03 -6.10
CA ASN A 112 7.83 14.11 -5.72
C ASN A 112 9.11 14.01 -6.51
N GLU A 113 9.66 12.80 -6.60
CA GLU A 113 10.96 12.63 -7.23
C GLU A 113 11.18 11.16 -7.56
N VAL A 114 11.69 10.88 -8.76
CA VAL A 114 12.31 9.59 -9.06
C VAL A 114 13.78 9.74 -8.66
N ILE A 115 14.11 9.21 -7.49
CA ILE A 115 15.44 9.40 -6.92
C ILE A 115 16.46 8.61 -7.71
N TYR A 116 16.09 7.41 -8.14
CA TYR A 116 16.96 6.55 -8.94
C TYR A 116 16.11 5.62 -9.80
N ASN A 117 16.56 5.37 -11.02
CA ASN A 117 15.96 4.34 -11.86
C ASN A 117 17.05 3.90 -12.83
N GLY A 118 17.61 2.73 -12.60
CA GLY A 118 18.72 2.25 -13.40
C GLY A 118 19.18 0.87 -12.96
N SER A 119 20.43 0.55 -13.25
CA SER A 119 21.01 -0.74 -12.86
C SER A 119 21.00 -0.90 -11.35
N PRO A 120 20.81 -2.13 -10.85
CA PRO A 120 20.84 -2.36 -9.40
C PRO A 120 22.15 -1.89 -8.79
N ARG A 121 22.03 -1.23 -7.62
CA ARG A 121 23.17 -0.65 -6.90
C ARG A 121 23.67 -1.56 -5.81
#